data_4bbba8843eb720e33f0f7793603a6d7a
#
_entry.id   4bbba8843eb720e33f0f7793603a6d7a
#
_cell.length_a   1.000
_cell.length_b   1.000
_cell.length_c   1.000
_cell.angle_alpha   90.00
_cell.angle_beta   90.00
_cell.angle_gamma   90.00
#
_symmetry.space_group_name_H-M   'P 1'
#
loop_
_entity.id
_entity.type
_entity.pdbx_description
1 polymer ?
#
loop_
_entity_poly.entity_id
_entity_poly.type
_entity_poly.pdbx_seq_one_letter_code
_entity_poly.pdbx_strand_id
1 'polypeptide(L)'
;MSAFKPKYISFDCYGTLIYFEMAPIAQRLFADRITPEQMPQFVKDFSAYRLDEVLGAWKPYSEVVRNAVTRLCKKWGIEYRDEDSVTIYKAVPTWGPHPDVVEPLKKVAAEIPLVILSNAANEQINSNVANLEAPFHAVYTAEQAQAYKPRLQAFEYMIDNLGCNPEDILHAM
;
A
#
# COMPACT_ATOMS: atom_id res chain seq x y z
N MET A 1 -1.22 27.93 24.94
CA MET A 1 -0.56 26.86 24.17
C MET A 1 -0.80 27.16 22.70
N SER A 2 0.26 27.34 21.87
CA SER A 2 0.05 27.48 20.42
C SER A 2 -0.47 26.14 19.89
N ALA A 3 -1.51 26.19 19.06
CA ALA A 3 -1.99 24.99 18.39
C ALA A 3 -0.86 24.41 17.50
N PHE A 4 -0.68 23.10 17.49
CA PHE A 4 0.25 22.42 16.59
C PHE A 4 -0.13 22.76 15.14
N LYS A 5 0.83 23.26 14.39
CA LYS A 5 0.65 23.57 12.97
C LYS A 5 1.71 22.83 12.16
N PRO A 6 1.35 21.69 11.54
CA PRO A 6 2.30 20.93 10.75
C PRO A 6 2.75 21.69 9.50
N LYS A 7 3.98 21.45 9.05
CA LYS A 7 4.46 21.91 7.75
C LYS A 7 3.98 21.00 6.62
N TYR A 8 3.79 19.72 6.91
CA TYR A 8 3.32 18.71 5.97
C TYR A 8 2.28 17.81 6.63
N ILE A 9 1.33 17.32 5.83
CA ILE A 9 0.49 16.19 6.20
C ILE A 9 0.89 15.02 5.31
N SER A 10 1.39 13.94 5.91
CA SER A 10 1.71 12.72 5.20
C SER A 10 0.62 11.67 5.40
N PHE A 11 0.31 10.93 4.34
CA PHE A 11 -0.70 9.89 4.33
C PHE A 11 -0.09 8.53 3.94
N ASP A 12 -0.62 7.46 4.52
CA ASP A 12 -0.60 6.17 3.84
C ASP A 12 -1.52 6.24 2.61
N CYS A 13 -1.34 5.33 1.65
CA CYS A 13 -2.10 5.33 0.42
C CYS A 13 -3.19 4.24 0.42
N TYR A 14 -2.78 2.97 0.41
CA TYR A 14 -3.68 1.84 0.21
C TYR A 14 -4.35 1.39 1.51
N GLY A 15 -5.67 1.44 1.55
CA GLY A 15 -6.48 1.20 2.74
C GLY A 15 -6.77 2.48 3.53
N THR A 16 -6.18 3.63 3.10
CA THR A 16 -6.40 4.95 3.70
C THR A 16 -7.05 5.91 2.69
N LEU A 17 -6.36 6.21 1.60
CA LEU A 17 -6.87 7.09 0.53
C LEU A 17 -7.49 6.31 -0.63
N ILE A 18 -6.89 5.18 -0.94
CA ILE A 18 -7.24 4.27 -2.04
C ILE A 18 -7.73 2.96 -1.46
N TYR A 19 -8.74 2.36 -2.07
CA TYR A 19 -9.18 1.01 -1.71
C TYR A 19 -8.01 0.02 -1.73
N PHE A 20 -8.06 -0.94 -0.81
CA PHE A 20 -7.08 -2.03 -0.76
C PHE A 20 -7.77 -3.35 -1.11
N GLU A 21 -7.74 -3.71 -2.39
CA GLU A 21 -8.56 -4.80 -2.93
C GLU A 21 -7.83 -6.15 -3.07
N MET A 22 -6.80 -6.41 -2.26
CA MET A 22 -6.08 -7.68 -2.29
C MET A 22 -6.99 -8.88 -2.00
N ALA A 23 -7.90 -8.75 -1.03
CA ALA A 23 -8.82 -9.82 -0.66
C ALA A 23 -9.84 -10.12 -1.79
N PRO A 24 -10.56 -9.15 -2.37
CA PRO A 24 -11.46 -9.38 -3.50
C PRO A 24 -10.78 -10.02 -4.71
N ILE A 25 -9.54 -9.63 -5.01
CA ILE A 25 -8.79 -10.21 -6.12
C ILE A 25 -8.44 -11.66 -5.84
N ALA A 26 -7.91 -11.96 -4.65
CA ALA A 26 -7.60 -13.33 -4.26
C ALA A 26 -8.86 -14.22 -4.31
N GLN A 27 -10.00 -13.74 -3.81
CA GLN A 27 -11.27 -14.46 -3.89
C GLN A 27 -11.64 -14.85 -5.32
N ARG A 28 -11.53 -13.90 -6.26
CA ARG A 28 -11.86 -14.17 -7.67
C ARG A 28 -10.88 -15.15 -8.32
N LEU A 29 -9.59 -14.98 -8.10
CA LEU A 29 -8.55 -15.79 -8.76
C LEU A 29 -8.51 -17.23 -8.28
N PHE A 30 -8.84 -17.47 -7.03
CA PHE A 30 -8.76 -18.81 -6.44
C PHE A 30 -10.11 -19.51 -6.29
N ALA A 31 -11.19 -18.93 -6.83
CA ALA A 31 -12.53 -19.51 -6.74
C ALA A 31 -12.67 -20.89 -7.45
N ASP A 32 -11.78 -21.21 -8.39
CA ASP A 32 -11.71 -22.50 -9.07
C ASP A 32 -11.03 -23.61 -8.24
N ARG A 33 -10.31 -23.24 -7.16
CA ARG A 33 -9.48 -24.15 -6.34
C ARG A 33 -9.82 -24.13 -4.86
N ILE A 34 -10.62 -23.17 -4.41
CA ILE A 34 -11.00 -22.96 -3.00
C ILE A 34 -12.52 -22.88 -2.90
N THR A 35 -13.12 -23.67 -2.00
CA THR A 35 -14.58 -23.63 -1.81
C THR A 35 -15.03 -22.33 -1.10
N PRO A 36 -16.30 -21.91 -1.28
CA PRO A 36 -16.81 -20.73 -0.59
C PRO A 36 -16.65 -20.76 0.94
N GLU A 37 -16.77 -21.93 1.55
CA GLU A 37 -16.64 -22.13 3.00
C GLU A 37 -15.18 -21.94 3.47
N GLN A 38 -14.22 -22.27 2.62
CA GLN A 38 -12.79 -22.16 2.90
C GLN A 38 -12.23 -20.79 2.59
N MET A 39 -12.85 -20.03 1.69
CA MET A 39 -12.34 -18.77 1.17
C MET A 39 -12.02 -17.72 2.23
N PRO A 40 -12.83 -17.52 3.30
CA PRO A 40 -12.48 -16.54 4.34
C PRO A 40 -11.14 -16.85 5.02
N GLN A 41 -10.87 -18.11 5.33
CA GLN A 41 -9.59 -18.50 5.94
C GLN A 41 -8.44 -18.41 4.94
N PHE A 42 -8.68 -18.78 3.68
CA PHE A 42 -7.69 -18.65 2.60
C PHE A 42 -7.21 -17.21 2.44
N VAL A 43 -8.13 -16.26 2.37
CA VAL A 43 -7.83 -14.81 2.25
C VAL A 43 -7.09 -14.29 3.48
N LYS A 44 -7.46 -14.75 4.68
CA LYS A 44 -6.76 -14.40 5.91
C LYS A 44 -5.31 -14.90 5.89
N ASP A 45 -5.09 -16.13 5.43
CA ASP A 45 -3.75 -16.69 5.30
C ASP A 45 -2.92 -15.95 4.25
N PHE A 46 -3.52 -15.58 3.11
CA PHE A 46 -2.87 -14.75 2.10
C PHE A 46 -2.40 -13.41 2.69
N SER A 47 -3.28 -12.73 3.43
CA SER A 47 -2.94 -11.47 4.08
C SER A 47 -1.80 -11.63 5.09
N ALA A 48 -1.81 -12.72 5.87
CA ALA A 48 -0.77 -13.00 6.84
C ALA A 48 0.59 -13.26 6.17
N TYR A 49 0.63 -14.09 5.12
CA TYR A 49 1.88 -14.36 4.39
C TYR A 49 2.42 -13.11 3.69
N ARG A 50 1.55 -12.30 3.08
CA ARG A 50 1.97 -11.03 2.47
C ARG A 50 2.55 -10.07 3.51
N LEU A 51 1.92 -9.96 4.68
CA LEU A 51 2.43 -9.13 5.77
C LEU A 51 3.78 -9.64 6.27
N ASP A 52 3.94 -10.95 6.45
CA ASP A 52 5.19 -11.57 6.87
C ASP A 52 6.33 -11.30 5.87
N GLU A 53 6.06 -11.37 4.55
CA GLU A 53 7.03 -11.02 3.51
C GLU A 53 7.43 -9.52 3.58
N VAL A 54 6.48 -8.63 3.82
CA VAL A 54 6.72 -7.18 4.00
C VAL A 54 7.56 -6.90 5.25
N LEU A 55 7.31 -7.62 6.35
CA LEU A 55 8.08 -7.50 7.59
C LEU A 55 9.45 -8.18 7.52
N GLY A 56 9.70 -9.05 6.55
CA GLY A 56 10.98 -9.70 6.30
C GLY A 56 12.06 -8.74 5.77
N ALA A 57 13.18 -9.27 5.27
CA ALA A 57 14.19 -8.48 4.57
C ALA A 57 13.55 -7.77 3.37
N TRP A 58 14.05 -6.56 3.04
CA TRP A 58 13.51 -5.83 1.90
C TRP A 58 13.68 -6.63 0.60
N LYS A 59 12.65 -6.59 -0.21
CA LYS A 59 12.57 -7.15 -1.56
C LYS A 59 11.54 -6.36 -2.37
N PRO A 60 11.60 -6.37 -3.71
CA PRO A 60 10.56 -5.75 -4.55
C PRO A 60 9.16 -6.30 -4.24
N TYR A 61 8.13 -5.46 -4.35
CA TYR A 61 6.76 -5.86 -4.01
C TYR A 61 6.21 -7.00 -4.89
N SER A 62 6.67 -7.10 -6.14
CA SER A 62 6.38 -8.25 -7.02
C SER A 62 6.86 -9.58 -6.41
N GLU A 63 8.03 -9.57 -5.77
CA GLU A 63 8.56 -10.74 -5.07
C GLU A 63 7.77 -11.03 -3.79
N VAL A 64 7.38 -10.00 -3.03
CA VAL A 64 6.48 -10.15 -1.86
C VAL A 64 5.21 -10.89 -2.26
N VAL A 65 4.54 -10.45 -3.33
CA VAL A 65 3.30 -11.08 -3.80
C VAL A 65 3.55 -12.52 -4.26
N ARG A 66 4.59 -12.76 -5.06
CA ARG A 66 4.95 -14.11 -5.52
C ARG A 66 5.21 -15.07 -4.36
N ASN A 67 6.02 -14.67 -3.40
CA ASN A 67 6.36 -15.49 -2.24
C ASN A 67 5.11 -15.79 -1.39
N ALA A 68 4.27 -14.78 -1.16
CA ALA A 68 3.02 -14.95 -0.41
C ALA A 68 2.09 -15.95 -1.09
N VAL A 69 1.90 -15.86 -2.43
CA VAL A 69 1.07 -16.80 -3.20
C VAL A 69 1.68 -18.20 -3.19
N THR A 70 3.00 -18.32 -3.36
CA THR A 70 3.69 -19.62 -3.31
C THR A 70 3.50 -20.31 -1.96
N ARG A 71 3.69 -19.58 -0.86
CA ARG A 71 3.48 -20.11 0.50
C ARG A 71 2.02 -20.49 0.75
N LEU A 72 1.10 -19.69 0.25
CA LEU A 72 -0.34 -19.92 0.35
C LEU A 72 -0.74 -21.21 -0.37
N CYS A 73 -0.36 -21.36 -1.64
CA CYS A 73 -0.65 -22.56 -2.42
C CYS A 73 -0.05 -23.82 -1.78
N LYS A 74 1.17 -23.73 -1.26
CA LYS A 74 1.82 -24.84 -0.53
C LYS A 74 1.03 -25.23 0.73
N LYS A 75 0.59 -24.26 1.53
CA LYS A 75 -0.20 -24.51 2.74
C LYS A 75 -1.52 -25.20 2.45
N TRP A 76 -2.18 -24.79 1.37
CA TRP A 76 -3.51 -25.29 1.01
C TRP A 76 -3.49 -26.50 0.08
N GLY A 77 -2.30 -26.97 -0.32
CA GLY A 77 -2.14 -28.13 -1.19
C GLY A 77 -2.74 -27.94 -2.59
N ILE A 78 -2.79 -26.69 -3.08
CA ILE A 78 -3.30 -26.34 -4.40
C ILE A 78 -2.17 -26.01 -5.36
N GLU A 79 -2.46 -26.13 -6.67
CA GLU A 79 -1.51 -25.78 -7.72
C GLU A 79 -1.11 -24.30 -7.66
N TYR A 80 0.19 -24.04 -7.70
CA TYR A 80 0.73 -22.70 -7.93
C TYR A 80 0.71 -22.36 -9.41
N ARG A 81 0.18 -21.20 -9.77
CA ARG A 81 0.22 -20.64 -11.12
C ARG A 81 0.89 -19.26 -11.05
N ASP A 82 1.92 -19.05 -11.85
CA ASP A 82 2.68 -17.80 -11.82
C ASP A 82 1.82 -16.58 -12.21
N GLU A 83 0.87 -16.80 -13.13
CA GLU A 83 -0.10 -15.79 -13.56
C GLU A 83 -0.98 -15.24 -12.42
N ASP A 84 -1.22 -16.00 -11.35
CA ASP A 84 -1.99 -15.52 -10.20
C ASP A 84 -1.25 -14.38 -9.51
N SER A 85 0.04 -14.56 -9.24
CA SER A 85 0.87 -13.54 -8.60
C SER A 85 1.03 -12.30 -9.49
N VAL A 86 1.20 -12.50 -10.79
CA VAL A 86 1.29 -11.41 -11.78
C VAL A 86 -0.02 -10.64 -11.85
N THR A 87 -1.16 -11.33 -11.87
CA THR A 87 -2.49 -10.70 -11.92
C THR A 87 -2.76 -9.87 -10.67
N ILE A 88 -2.46 -10.41 -9.48
CA ILE A 88 -2.59 -9.67 -8.22
C ILE A 88 -1.72 -8.40 -8.24
N TYR A 89 -0.47 -8.52 -8.66
CA TYR A 89 0.46 -7.40 -8.72
C TYR A 89 -0.02 -6.31 -9.69
N LYS A 90 -0.46 -6.70 -10.88
CA LYS A 90 -0.94 -5.79 -11.93
C LYS A 90 -2.29 -5.13 -11.62
N ALA A 91 -3.05 -5.65 -10.68
CA ALA A 91 -4.32 -5.07 -10.30
C ALA A 91 -4.18 -3.82 -9.42
N VAL A 92 -3.07 -3.65 -8.71
CA VAL A 92 -2.87 -2.52 -7.78
C VAL A 92 -3.05 -1.15 -8.45
N PRO A 93 -2.52 -0.86 -9.65
CA PRO A 93 -2.74 0.41 -10.32
C PRO A 93 -4.19 0.71 -10.71
N THR A 94 -5.09 -0.27 -10.68
CA THR A 94 -6.51 -0.11 -11.06
C THR A 94 -7.41 0.28 -9.90
N TRP A 95 -6.91 0.32 -8.67
CA TRP A 95 -7.70 0.67 -7.50
C TRP A 95 -7.99 2.15 -7.44
N GLY A 96 -9.23 2.50 -7.09
CA GLY A 96 -9.70 3.87 -6.98
C GLY A 96 -9.69 4.42 -5.57
N PRO A 97 -9.91 5.74 -5.41
CA PRO A 97 -10.05 6.38 -4.11
C PRO A 97 -11.35 5.99 -3.40
N HIS A 98 -11.36 6.13 -2.08
CA HIS A 98 -12.61 6.12 -1.32
C HIS A 98 -13.46 7.34 -1.73
N PRO A 99 -14.80 7.24 -1.77
CA PRO A 99 -15.66 8.27 -2.33
C PRO A 99 -15.67 9.60 -1.53
N ASP A 100 -15.24 9.55 -0.27
CA ASP A 100 -15.16 10.68 0.64
C ASP A 100 -13.78 11.32 0.74
N VAL A 101 -12.80 10.89 -0.08
CA VAL A 101 -11.39 11.32 0.03
C VAL A 101 -11.08 12.51 -0.88
N VAL A 102 -11.52 12.51 -2.13
CA VAL A 102 -11.03 13.44 -3.17
C VAL A 102 -11.31 14.89 -2.81
N GLU A 103 -12.55 15.24 -2.45
CA GLU A 103 -12.92 16.63 -2.16
C GLU A 103 -12.30 17.18 -0.86
N PRO A 104 -12.23 16.43 0.26
CA PRO A 104 -11.47 16.88 1.43
C PRO A 104 -9.99 17.05 1.18
N LEU A 105 -9.34 16.15 0.41
CA LEU A 105 -7.92 16.29 0.07
C LEU A 105 -7.62 17.58 -0.69
N LYS A 106 -8.45 17.94 -1.68
CA LYS A 106 -8.30 19.20 -2.43
C LYS A 106 -8.35 20.43 -1.50
N LYS A 107 -9.24 20.41 -0.51
CA LYS A 107 -9.37 21.50 0.46
C LYS A 107 -8.14 21.61 1.35
N VAL A 108 -7.67 20.48 1.88
CA VAL A 108 -6.49 20.44 2.76
C VAL A 108 -5.22 20.81 1.99
N ALA A 109 -5.10 20.36 0.74
CA ALA A 109 -3.97 20.68 -0.13
C ALA A 109 -3.81 22.19 -0.44
N ALA A 110 -4.90 22.95 -0.35
CA ALA A 110 -4.86 24.40 -0.52
C ALA A 110 -4.23 25.12 0.68
N GLU A 111 -4.16 24.48 1.84
CA GLU A 111 -3.67 25.08 3.09
C GLU A 111 -2.31 24.50 3.52
N ILE A 112 -2.09 23.20 3.34
CA ILE A 112 -0.91 22.50 3.82
C ILE A 112 -0.43 21.52 2.74
N PRO A 113 0.88 21.48 2.42
CA PRO A 113 1.45 20.53 1.47
C PRO A 113 1.21 19.08 1.89
N LEU A 114 0.66 18.27 0.97
CA LEU A 114 0.37 16.86 1.18
C LEU A 114 1.51 15.98 0.70
N VAL A 115 1.77 14.93 1.42
CA VAL A 115 2.81 13.92 1.12
C VAL A 115 2.19 12.53 1.21
N ILE A 116 2.64 11.62 0.37
CA ILE A 116 2.33 10.20 0.50
C ILE A 116 3.61 9.44 0.94
N LEU A 117 3.48 8.55 1.92
CA LEU A 117 4.45 7.52 2.25
C LEU A 117 3.78 6.16 2.21
N SER A 118 4.06 5.37 1.16
CA SER A 118 3.36 4.12 0.87
C SER A 118 4.28 2.92 0.76
N ASN A 119 3.78 1.75 1.18
CA ASN A 119 4.41 0.45 0.93
C ASN A 119 4.21 -0.04 -0.53
N ALA A 120 4.38 0.85 -1.49
CA ALA A 120 4.14 0.63 -2.91
C ALA A 120 5.44 0.42 -3.71
N ALA A 121 5.30 -0.16 -4.90
CA ALA A 121 6.28 -0.04 -5.97
C ALA A 121 6.06 1.27 -6.75
N ASN A 122 7.14 1.84 -7.31
CA ASN A 122 7.09 3.11 -8.05
C ASN A 122 6.15 3.06 -9.25
N GLU A 123 6.16 1.95 -9.99
CA GLU A 123 5.33 1.78 -11.19
C GLU A 123 3.82 1.67 -10.89
N GLN A 124 3.47 1.28 -9.66
CA GLN A 124 2.07 1.05 -9.29
C GLN A 124 1.36 2.32 -8.84
N ILE A 125 2.05 3.16 -8.04
CA ILE A 125 1.39 4.22 -7.27
C ILE A 125 0.92 5.40 -8.11
N ASN A 126 1.56 5.68 -9.25
CA ASN A 126 1.31 6.88 -10.04
C ASN A 126 -0.14 7.00 -10.51
N SER A 127 -0.73 5.90 -11.01
CA SER A 127 -2.12 5.88 -11.46
C SER A 127 -3.10 6.15 -10.32
N ASN A 128 -2.84 5.54 -9.15
CA ASN A 128 -3.69 5.70 -7.97
C ASN A 128 -3.64 7.12 -7.44
N VAL A 129 -2.44 7.74 -7.39
CA VAL A 129 -2.27 9.14 -6.96
C VAL A 129 -2.95 10.12 -7.92
N ALA A 130 -2.88 9.86 -9.23
CA ALA A 130 -3.59 10.68 -10.22
C ALA A 130 -5.11 10.70 -9.98
N ASN A 131 -5.69 9.57 -9.55
CA ASN A 131 -7.12 9.46 -9.23
C ASN A 131 -7.54 10.22 -7.96
N LEU A 132 -6.60 10.64 -7.12
CA LEU A 132 -6.88 11.47 -5.94
C LEU A 132 -7.17 12.94 -6.30
N GLU A 133 -6.81 13.37 -7.51
CA GLU A 133 -7.08 14.71 -8.06
C GLU A 133 -6.64 15.88 -7.16
N ALA A 134 -5.74 15.63 -6.22
CA ALA A 134 -5.17 16.62 -5.32
C ALA A 134 -3.67 16.80 -5.61
N PRO A 135 -3.11 18.01 -5.46
CA PRO A 135 -1.69 18.22 -5.63
C PRO A 135 -0.93 17.66 -4.42
N PHE A 136 -0.12 16.63 -4.65
CA PHE A 136 0.82 16.15 -3.65
C PHE A 136 2.18 16.82 -3.86
N HIS A 137 2.76 17.33 -2.77
CA HIS A 137 4.10 17.88 -2.76
C HIS A 137 5.15 16.82 -3.07
N ALA A 138 4.98 15.63 -2.50
CA ALA A 138 5.86 14.48 -2.76
C ALA A 138 5.12 13.15 -2.55
N VAL A 139 5.62 12.11 -3.24
CA VAL A 139 5.16 10.72 -3.10
C VAL A 139 6.39 9.85 -2.88
N TYR A 140 6.49 9.25 -1.70
CA TYR A 140 7.55 8.36 -1.31
C TYR A 140 7.06 6.93 -1.23
N THR A 141 7.88 5.99 -1.71
CA THR A 141 7.54 4.58 -1.79
C THR A 141 8.54 3.72 -1.01
N ALA A 142 8.11 2.52 -0.63
CA ALA A 142 9.01 1.53 -0.05
C ALA A 142 10.15 1.16 -1.00
N GLU A 143 9.91 1.18 -2.31
CA GLU A 143 10.93 0.90 -3.31
C GLU A 143 12.04 1.97 -3.32
N GLN A 144 11.70 3.25 -3.21
CA GLN A 144 12.67 4.34 -3.07
C GLN A 144 13.45 4.23 -1.76
N ALA A 145 12.75 3.99 -0.66
CA ALA A 145 13.35 3.89 0.67
C ALA A 145 14.12 2.58 0.90
N GLN A 146 13.95 1.57 0.03
CA GLN A 146 14.46 0.20 0.23
C GLN A 146 14.03 -0.39 1.58
N ALA A 147 12.85 0.02 2.05
CA ALA A 147 12.27 -0.40 3.33
C ALA A 147 10.75 -0.25 3.32
N TYR A 148 10.06 -1.24 3.85
CA TYR A 148 8.62 -1.19 4.09
C TYR A 148 8.30 -0.58 5.46
N LYS A 149 7.25 0.24 5.55
CA LYS A 149 6.65 0.58 6.84
C LYS A 149 6.23 -0.73 7.56
N PRO A 150 6.41 -0.85 8.88
CA PRO A 150 6.68 0.20 9.87
C PRO A 150 8.18 0.43 10.19
N ARG A 151 9.12 0.00 9.34
CA ARG A 151 10.54 0.28 9.58
C ARG A 151 10.82 1.76 9.58
N LEU A 152 11.61 2.24 10.56
CA LEU A 152 11.99 3.65 10.69
C LEU A 152 12.68 4.17 9.42
N GLN A 153 13.48 3.37 8.75
CA GLN A 153 14.16 3.73 7.50
C GLN A 153 13.21 4.31 6.45
N ALA A 154 11.96 3.82 6.35
CA ALA A 154 10.98 4.36 5.41
C ALA A 154 10.55 5.78 5.79
N PHE A 155 10.39 6.05 7.08
CA PHE A 155 10.04 7.38 7.60
C PHE A 155 11.23 8.34 7.53
N GLU A 156 12.43 7.89 7.91
CA GLU A 156 13.67 8.65 7.80
C GLU A 156 13.93 9.07 6.36
N TYR A 157 13.76 8.16 5.39
CA TYR A 157 13.85 8.50 3.96
C TYR A 157 12.92 9.66 3.57
N MET A 158 11.65 9.63 4.01
CA MET A 158 10.70 10.71 3.74
C MET A 158 11.16 12.03 4.39
N ILE A 159 11.53 12.00 5.67
CA ILE A 159 11.92 13.18 6.46
C ILE A 159 13.16 13.84 5.86
N ASP A 160 14.19 13.05 5.53
CA ASP A 160 15.45 13.54 4.94
C ASP A 160 15.20 14.20 3.57
N ASN A 161 14.35 13.60 2.74
CA ASN A 161 14.02 14.16 1.42
C ASN A 161 13.12 15.40 1.50
N LEU A 162 12.32 15.55 2.55
CA LEU A 162 11.56 16.78 2.82
C LEU A 162 12.41 17.88 3.44
N GLY A 163 13.58 17.57 3.99
CA GLY A 163 14.43 18.50 4.69
C GLY A 163 13.77 19.15 5.91
N CYS A 164 13.00 18.38 6.67
CA CYS A 164 12.24 18.85 7.83
C CYS A 164 12.51 17.97 9.05
N ASN A 165 11.95 18.36 10.20
CA ASN A 165 12.03 17.55 11.42
C ASN A 165 10.77 16.65 11.55
N PRO A 166 10.85 15.54 12.30
CA PRO A 166 9.68 14.66 12.54
C PRO A 166 8.47 15.41 13.10
N GLU A 167 8.70 16.37 14.00
CA GLU A 167 7.66 17.20 14.63
C GLU A 167 6.98 18.19 13.68
N ASP A 168 7.50 18.37 12.46
CA ASP A 168 6.89 19.21 11.41
C ASP A 168 5.80 18.46 10.63
N ILE A 169 5.64 17.14 10.85
CA ILE A 169 4.76 16.27 10.05
C ILE A 169 3.60 15.75 10.90
N LEU A 170 2.38 15.92 10.38
CA LEU A 170 1.23 15.13 10.83
C LEU A 170 1.08 13.91 9.92
N HIS A 171 1.23 12.70 10.48
CA HIS A 171 1.04 11.46 9.71
C HIS A 171 -0.35 10.87 9.96
N ALA A 172 -1.13 10.65 8.89
CA ALA A 172 -2.45 10.06 8.88
C ALA A 172 -2.44 8.65 8.25
N MET A 173 -3.09 7.69 8.92
CA MET A 173 -3.19 6.28 8.50
C MET A 173 -4.64 5.81 8.60
#